data_83417d3b1b58d74aded9c6c7d97ab5a2
#
_entry.id   83417d3b1b58d74aded9c6c7d97ab5a2
#
_cell.length_a   1.000
_cell.length_b   1.000
_cell.length_c   1.000
_cell.angle_alpha   90.00
_cell.angle_beta   90.00
_cell.angle_gamma   90.00
#
_symmetry.space_group_name_H-M   'P 1'
#
loop_
_entity.id
_entity.type
_entity.pdbx_description
1 polymer ?
#
loop_
_entity_poly.entity_id
_entity_poly.type
_entity_poly.pdbx_seq_one_letter_code
_entity_poly.pdbx_strand_id
1 'polypeptide(L)'
;MEKIYIPTFKRVDNQITFNGLPDKYKEKTILVVQEQEREQYKYDCEYFVVGNDIGIAKTRELIYRKAGNKRYAILDDDIIFYRRNKKYHGFEPSMEKSKRVSTEKDIDDMMKTYNEWMNEGHMHIGCRDESLWPKISYLHNKEIIANHFIDGNELFKFIDDVDWNVCQIGEDHLFTIECMRRGYMNRVSDEFLQNRWSSAYDEGGCAEYRTAKYHDDEMMKLAQKYPEFVTLKKMREVKKIGIIRHFQIDWDSVYKSYQTTSLSNFLL
;
A
#
# COMPACT_ATOMS: atom_id res chain seq x y z
N MET A 1 4.20 -10.86 11.80
CA MET A 1 2.95 -10.19 11.43
C MET A 1 1.82 -10.80 12.23
N GLU A 2 1.04 -9.98 12.99
CA GLU A 2 0.00 -10.49 13.88
C GLU A 2 -1.35 -10.62 13.18
N LYS A 3 -1.71 -9.64 12.35
CA LYS A 3 -2.94 -9.62 11.56
C LYS A 3 -2.68 -9.13 10.13
N ILE A 4 -3.55 -9.53 9.22
CA ILE A 4 -3.58 -9.07 7.82
C ILE A 4 -4.99 -8.55 7.57
N TYR A 5 -5.12 -7.30 7.19
CA TYR A 5 -6.39 -6.68 6.82
C TYR A 5 -6.50 -6.61 5.30
N ILE A 6 -7.61 -7.06 4.76
CA ILE A 6 -7.90 -6.97 3.33
C ILE A 6 -9.20 -6.18 3.15
N PRO A 7 -9.11 -4.86 2.88
CA PRO A 7 -10.30 -4.10 2.50
C PRO A 7 -10.82 -4.56 1.16
N THR A 8 -12.14 -4.78 1.09
CA THR A 8 -12.80 -5.25 -0.13
C THR A 8 -14.18 -4.62 -0.29
N PHE A 9 -14.57 -4.37 -1.53
CA PHE A 9 -15.87 -3.77 -1.87
C PHE A 9 -16.37 -4.31 -3.21
N LYS A 10 -17.57 -4.89 -3.24
CA LYS A 10 -18.21 -5.50 -4.43
C LYS A 10 -17.35 -6.56 -5.15
N ARG A 11 -16.57 -7.32 -4.40
CA ARG A 11 -15.70 -8.40 -4.90
C ARG A 11 -15.90 -9.68 -4.12
N VAL A 12 -17.17 -10.04 -3.89
CA VAL A 12 -17.54 -11.19 -3.05
C VAL A 12 -16.86 -12.48 -3.50
N ASP A 13 -16.86 -12.76 -4.79
CA ASP A 13 -16.33 -14.01 -5.35
C ASP A 13 -14.88 -13.89 -5.86
N ASN A 14 -14.28 -12.70 -5.76
CA ASN A 14 -12.97 -12.42 -6.36
C ASN A 14 -11.95 -11.91 -5.30
N GLN A 15 -11.66 -12.77 -4.32
CA GLN A 15 -10.69 -12.49 -3.26
C GLN A 15 -9.31 -13.07 -3.62
N ILE A 16 -8.64 -12.47 -4.63
CA ILE A 16 -7.37 -12.97 -5.18
C ILE A 16 -6.30 -13.03 -4.09
N THR A 17 -6.14 -11.96 -3.33
CA THR A 17 -5.14 -11.87 -2.27
C THR A 17 -5.40 -12.92 -1.19
N PHE A 18 -6.62 -12.98 -0.65
CA PHE A 18 -6.98 -13.97 0.39
C PHE A 18 -6.74 -15.40 -0.08
N ASN A 19 -7.20 -15.74 -1.28
CA ASN A 19 -7.05 -17.08 -1.84
C ASN A 19 -5.58 -17.45 -2.11
N GLY A 20 -4.74 -16.46 -2.43
CA GLY A 20 -3.31 -16.64 -2.69
C GLY A 20 -2.43 -16.74 -1.43
N LEU A 21 -2.98 -16.45 -0.24
CA LEU A 21 -2.24 -16.59 1.01
C LEU A 21 -2.18 -18.07 1.46
N PRO A 22 -1.05 -18.52 2.06
CA PRO A 22 -0.99 -19.79 2.80
C PRO A 22 -1.99 -19.82 3.97
N ASP A 23 -2.50 -21.00 4.30
CA ASP A 23 -3.59 -21.16 5.29
C ASP A 23 -3.26 -20.52 6.66
N LYS A 24 -2.03 -20.66 7.14
CA LYS A 24 -1.58 -20.02 8.39
C LYS A 24 -1.66 -18.47 8.38
N TYR A 25 -1.71 -17.85 7.20
CA TYR A 25 -1.92 -16.41 7.07
C TYR A 25 -3.40 -16.10 6.84
N LYS A 26 -4.17 -16.99 6.20
CA LYS A 26 -5.63 -16.86 6.14
C LYS A 26 -6.25 -16.84 7.53
N GLU A 27 -5.77 -17.68 8.47
CA GLU A 27 -6.20 -17.69 9.89
C GLU A 27 -5.95 -16.35 10.61
N LYS A 28 -5.00 -15.55 10.11
CA LYS A 28 -4.69 -14.21 10.64
C LYS A 28 -5.37 -13.09 9.86
N THR A 29 -6.06 -13.43 8.78
CA THR A 29 -6.66 -12.45 7.89
C THR A 29 -8.02 -12.00 8.42
N ILE A 30 -8.25 -10.71 8.27
CA ILE A 30 -9.50 -10.04 8.55
C ILE A 30 -9.97 -9.41 7.26
N LEU A 31 -11.07 -9.88 6.70
CA LEU A 31 -11.72 -9.19 5.59
C LEU A 31 -12.45 -7.96 6.12
N VAL A 32 -12.14 -6.80 5.55
CA VAL A 32 -12.76 -5.53 5.93
C VAL A 32 -13.83 -5.22 4.91
N VAL A 33 -15.08 -5.35 5.31
CA VAL A 33 -16.25 -5.30 4.44
C VAL A 33 -17.24 -4.25 4.89
N GLN A 34 -17.98 -3.67 3.97
CA GLN A 34 -19.09 -2.78 4.32
C GLN A 34 -20.28 -3.59 4.84
N GLU A 35 -21.05 -3.00 5.75
CA GLU A 35 -22.19 -3.66 6.41
C GLU A 35 -23.19 -4.23 5.40
N GLN A 36 -23.52 -3.47 4.36
CA GLN A 36 -24.44 -3.86 3.28
C GLN A 36 -24.03 -5.10 2.50
N GLU A 37 -22.75 -5.49 2.54
CA GLU A 37 -22.21 -6.63 1.80
C GLU A 37 -21.84 -7.80 2.70
N ARG A 38 -21.79 -7.60 4.02
CA ARG A 38 -21.24 -8.59 4.96
C ARG A 38 -21.83 -10.00 4.79
N GLU A 39 -23.13 -10.10 4.60
CA GLU A 39 -23.83 -11.39 4.49
C GLU A 39 -23.51 -12.15 3.18
N GLN A 40 -22.97 -11.46 2.20
CA GLN A 40 -22.59 -12.07 0.91
C GLN A 40 -21.25 -12.81 1.01
N TYR A 41 -20.32 -12.32 1.85
CA TYR A 41 -19.00 -12.93 2.03
C TYR A 41 -19.09 -14.19 2.93
N LYS A 42 -18.57 -15.32 2.42
CA LYS A 42 -18.63 -16.65 3.08
C LYS A 42 -17.24 -17.28 3.27
N TYR A 43 -16.21 -16.47 3.39
CA TYR A 43 -14.84 -16.94 3.64
C TYR A 43 -14.66 -17.33 5.10
N ASP A 44 -13.88 -18.38 5.34
CA ASP A 44 -13.53 -18.83 6.69
C ASP A 44 -12.40 -17.97 7.26
N CYS A 45 -12.78 -16.79 7.76
CA CYS A 45 -11.87 -15.82 8.37
C CYS A 45 -12.64 -14.85 9.28
N GLU A 46 -11.89 -14.04 10.02
CA GLU A 46 -12.46 -12.93 10.80
C GLU A 46 -12.95 -11.82 9.86
N TYR A 47 -13.98 -11.09 10.27
CA TYR A 47 -14.51 -9.93 9.55
C TYR A 47 -14.46 -8.67 10.41
N PHE A 48 -14.05 -7.58 9.80
CA PHE A 48 -14.23 -6.24 10.35
C PHE A 48 -15.26 -5.50 9.52
N VAL A 49 -16.46 -5.35 10.08
CA VAL A 49 -17.56 -4.66 9.40
C VAL A 49 -17.41 -3.16 9.64
N VAL A 50 -17.40 -2.39 8.56
CA VAL A 50 -17.32 -0.93 8.56
C VAL A 50 -18.62 -0.35 8.01
N GLY A 51 -18.79 0.97 8.21
CA GLY A 51 -20.02 1.65 7.74
C GLY A 51 -20.19 1.58 6.23
N ASN A 52 -21.41 1.82 5.77
CA ASN A 52 -21.75 1.83 4.36
C ASN A 52 -21.25 3.11 3.67
N ASP A 53 -21.00 3.01 2.38
CA ASP A 53 -20.62 4.13 1.49
C ASP A 53 -19.40 4.93 1.95
N ILE A 54 -18.53 4.30 2.73
CA ILE A 54 -17.23 4.87 3.10
C ILE A 54 -16.18 4.53 2.04
N GLY A 55 -15.36 5.52 1.69
CA GLY A 55 -14.25 5.33 0.75
C GLY A 55 -13.07 4.59 1.35
N ILE A 56 -12.10 4.25 0.49
CA ILE A 56 -10.92 3.48 0.89
C ILE A 56 -10.06 4.21 1.95
N ALA A 57 -9.91 5.53 1.86
CA ALA A 57 -9.14 6.31 2.82
C ALA A 57 -9.71 6.17 4.24
N LYS A 58 -11.04 6.32 4.39
CA LYS A 58 -11.71 6.15 5.68
C LYS A 58 -11.64 4.71 6.16
N THR A 59 -11.76 3.74 5.26
CA THR A 59 -11.61 2.31 5.60
C THR A 59 -10.22 2.03 6.16
N ARG A 60 -9.16 2.56 5.53
CA ARG A 60 -7.78 2.39 6.02
C ARG A 60 -7.55 3.09 7.35
N GLU A 61 -8.08 4.29 7.56
CA GLU A 61 -8.04 4.95 8.88
C GLU A 61 -8.66 4.06 9.98
N LEU A 62 -9.83 3.47 9.71
CA LEU A 62 -10.48 2.55 10.66
C LEU A 62 -9.62 1.31 10.93
N ILE A 63 -8.94 0.78 9.91
CA ILE A 63 -8.00 -0.34 10.08
C ILE A 63 -6.82 0.08 10.96
N TYR A 64 -6.19 1.24 10.71
CA TYR A 64 -5.07 1.74 11.52
C TYR A 64 -5.45 1.82 13.01
N ARG A 65 -6.64 2.36 13.30
CA ARG A 65 -7.15 2.46 14.68
C ARG A 65 -7.51 1.10 15.28
N LYS A 66 -8.10 0.20 14.51
CA LYS A 66 -8.46 -1.16 14.94
C LYS A 66 -7.24 -2.02 15.22
N ALA A 67 -6.21 -1.92 14.39
CA ALA A 67 -4.97 -2.68 14.55
C ALA A 67 -4.16 -2.20 15.78
N GLY A 68 -4.26 -0.92 16.11
CA GLY A 68 -3.58 -0.34 17.28
C GLY A 68 -2.06 -0.46 17.18
N ASN A 69 -1.42 -0.82 18.27
CA ASN A 69 0.03 -0.91 18.40
C ASN A 69 0.64 -2.25 17.94
N LYS A 70 -0.07 -3.05 17.16
CA LYS A 70 0.41 -4.34 16.64
C LYS A 70 1.16 -4.18 15.33
N ARG A 71 1.92 -5.20 14.95
CA ARG A 71 2.47 -5.32 13.59
C ARG A 71 1.44 -6.00 12.69
N TYR A 72 1.05 -5.34 11.62
CA TYR A 72 0.01 -5.81 10.72
C TYR A 72 0.32 -5.48 9.27
N ALA A 73 -0.42 -6.12 8.36
CA ALA A 73 -0.43 -5.76 6.96
C ALA A 73 -1.81 -5.24 6.54
N ILE A 74 -1.83 -4.32 5.59
CA ILE A 74 -3.02 -3.98 4.80
C ILE A 74 -2.69 -4.33 3.36
N LEU A 75 -3.47 -5.21 2.78
CA LEU A 75 -3.28 -5.71 1.42
C LEU A 75 -4.57 -5.48 0.64
N ASP A 76 -4.48 -4.90 -0.57
CA ASP A 76 -5.64 -4.84 -1.45
C ASP A 76 -6.09 -6.25 -1.83
N ASP A 77 -7.35 -6.43 -2.20
CA ASP A 77 -7.98 -7.75 -2.42
C ASP A 77 -7.58 -8.43 -3.73
N ASP A 78 -6.83 -7.73 -4.60
CA ASP A 78 -6.47 -8.15 -5.95
C ASP A 78 -4.96 -8.38 -6.17
N ILE A 79 -4.19 -8.59 -5.10
CA ILE A 79 -2.73 -8.75 -5.17
C ILE A 79 -2.35 -10.21 -5.49
N ILE A 80 -1.46 -10.36 -6.47
CA ILE A 80 -0.68 -11.58 -6.68
C ILE A 80 0.77 -11.27 -6.32
N PHE A 81 1.34 -12.04 -5.39
CA PHE A 81 2.74 -11.90 -5.02
C PHE A 81 3.68 -12.66 -5.96
N TYR A 82 4.83 -12.04 -6.22
CA TYR A 82 5.89 -12.58 -7.06
C TYR A 82 7.23 -12.57 -6.32
N ARG A 83 8.14 -13.43 -6.77
CA ARG A 83 9.52 -13.51 -6.31
C ARG A 83 10.47 -13.25 -7.46
N ARG A 84 11.51 -12.43 -7.25
CA ARG A 84 12.62 -12.29 -8.20
C ARG A 84 13.39 -13.61 -8.30
N ASN A 85 13.78 -13.96 -9.49
CA ASN A 85 14.66 -15.09 -9.74
C ASN A 85 16.11 -14.70 -9.46
N LYS A 86 16.72 -15.25 -8.41
CA LYS A 86 18.09 -14.93 -7.99
C LYS A 86 19.15 -15.16 -9.07
N LYS A 87 18.89 -16.05 -10.04
CA LYS A 87 19.80 -16.38 -11.14
C LYS A 87 20.10 -15.19 -12.08
N TYR A 88 19.35 -14.13 -11.98
CA TYR A 88 19.33 -13.06 -12.99
C TYR A 88 19.64 -11.66 -12.43
N HIS A 89 20.39 -11.57 -11.33
CA HIS A 89 20.88 -10.28 -10.87
C HIS A 89 21.89 -9.71 -11.87
N GLY A 90 21.43 -8.79 -12.74
CA GLY A 90 22.29 -7.95 -13.55
C GLY A 90 22.23 -8.15 -15.06
N PHE A 91 21.74 -9.27 -15.59
CA PHE A 91 21.59 -9.50 -17.04
C PHE A 91 20.36 -10.36 -17.34
N GLU A 92 19.26 -9.68 -17.69
CA GLU A 92 18.02 -10.37 -17.97
C GLU A 92 17.69 -10.36 -19.45
N PRO A 93 17.40 -11.52 -20.06
CA PRO A 93 16.94 -11.58 -21.43
C PRO A 93 15.48 -11.11 -21.60
N SER A 94 14.68 -11.09 -20.51
CA SER A 94 13.33 -10.53 -20.50
C SER A 94 12.82 -10.33 -19.07
N MET A 95 11.89 -9.39 -18.90
CA MET A 95 11.18 -9.14 -17.62
C MET A 95 10.45 -10.37 -17.11
N GLU A 96 9.84 -11.15 -17.99
CA GLU A 96 9.10 -12.36 -17.63
C GLU A 96 9.98 -13.42 -16.97
N LYS A 97 11.25 -13.57 -17.42
CA LYS A 97 12.20 -14.52 -16.84
C LYS A 97 12.81 -14.04 -15.51
N SER A 98 12.67 -12.76 -15.19
CA SER A 98 13.25 -12.18 -13.96
C SER A 98 12.48 -12.53 -12.69
N LYS A 99 11.29 -13.07 -12.83
CA LYS A 99 10.34 -13.28 -11.73
C LYS A 99 9.48 -14.51 -11.94
N ARG A 100 8.84 -14.96 -10.89
CA ARG A 100 7.81 -16.00 -10.89
C ARG A 100 6.76 -15.70 -9.82
N VAL A 101 5.60 -16.31 -9.94
CA VAL A 101 4.59 -16.28 -8.88
C VAL A 101 5.19 -16.87 -7.60
N SER A 102 4.91 -16.23 -6.47
CA SER A 102 5.39 -16.67 -5.15
C SER A 102 4.77 -18.01 -4.76
N THR A 103 5.59 -18.86 -4.19
CA THR A 103 5.15 -20.08 -3.47
C THR A 103 4.81 -19.73 -2.03
N GLU A 104 4.20 -20.65 -1.29
CA GLU A 104 3.96 -20.50 0.15
C GLU A 104 5.26 -20.18 0.91
N LYS A 105 6.35 -20.87 0.57
CA LYS A 105 7.68 -20.60 1.14
C LYS A 105 8.15 -19.17 0.86
N ASP A 106 7.89 -18.63 -0.32
CA ASP A 106 8.29 -17.26 -0.64
C ASP A 106 7.49 -16.24 0.19
N ILE A 107 6.20 -16.50 0.42
CA ILE A 107 5.37 -15.68 1.31
C ILE A 107 5.90 -15.74 2.74
N ASP A 108 6.32 -16.92 3.22
CA ASP A 108 6.97 -17.07 4.53
C ASP A 108 8.26 -16.26 4.64
N ASP A 109 9.12 -16.41 3.64
CA ASP A 109 10.39 -15.68 3.58
C ASP A 109 10.15 -14.17 3.56
N MET A 110 9.12 -13.69 2.83
CA MET A 110 8.69 -12.29 2.80
C MET A 110 8.26 -11.82 4.19
N MET A 111 7.36 -12.52 4.83
CA MET A 111 6.82 -12.16 6.15
C MET A 111 7.92 -12.13 7.22
N LYS A 112 8.87 -13.07 7.16
CA LYS A 112 10.03 -13.11 8.04
C LYS A 112 10.94 -11.90 7.80
N THR A 113 11.32 -11.66 6.54
CA THR A 113 12.18 -10.54 6.16
C THR A 113 11.58 -9.20 6.58
N TYR A 114 10.28 -9.01 6.40
CA TYR A 114 9.62 -7.76 6.78
C TYR A 114 9.53 -7.57 8.30
N ASN A 115 9.36 -8.64 9.08
CA ASN A 115 9.47 -8.56 10.53
C ASN A 115 10.90 -8.22 10.98
N GLU A 116 11.93 -8.75 10.31
CA GLU A 116 13.33 -8.40 10.55
C GLU A 116 13.58 -6.91 10.27
N TRP A 117 13.08 -6.39 9.15
CA TRP A 117 13.18 -4.97 8.81
C TRP A 117 12.45 -4.06 9.80
N MET A 118 11.32 -4.50 10.35
CA MET A 118 10.65 -3.77 11.44
C MET A 118 11.50 -3.75 12.72
N ASN A 119 12.23 -4.84 13.01
CA ASN A 119 13.17 -4.87 14.14
C ASN A 119 14.36 -3.93 13.91
N GLU A 120 14.71 -3.65 12.66
CA GLU A 120 15.72 -2.64 12.28
C GLU A 120 15.19 -1.19 12.34
N GLY A 121 13.90 -1.00 12.67
CA GLY A 121 13.28 0.32 12.84
C GLY A 121 12.50 0.83 11.63
N HIS A 122 12.29 0.01 10.59
CA HIS A 122 11.45 0.38 9.46
C HIS A 122 9.98 0.15 9.78
N MET A 123 9.24 1.22 10.09
CA MET A 123 7.82 1.10 10.45
C MET A 123 6.89 0.85 9.25
N HIS A 124 7.30 1.24 8.04
CA HIS A 124 6.48 1.13 6.83
C HIS A 124 7.26 0.41 5.73
N ILE A 125 6.77 -0.75 5.36
CA ILE A 125 7.40 -1.65 4.40
C ILE A 125 6.38 -2.04 3.33
N GLY A 126 6.87 -2.28 2.12
CA GLY A 126 6.07 -2.79 1.02
C GLY A 126 6.94 -3.45 -0.03
N CYS A 127 6.34 -3.84 -1.14
CA CYS A 127 7.06 -4.35 -2.30
C CYS A 127 6.68 -3.61 -3.58
N ARG A 128 7.59 -3.66 -4.55
CA ARG A 128 7.42 -3.02 -5.84
C ARG A 128 6.48 -3.81 -6.74
N ASP A 129 5.98 -3.10 -7.75
CA ASP A 129 5.27 -3.72 -8.86
C ASP A 129 6.21 -4.63 -9.66
N GLU A 130 5.71 -5.79 -10.05
CA GLU A 130 6.45 -6.84 -10.75
C GLU A 130 6.87 -6.44 -12.17
N SER A 131 6.18 -5.45 -12.77
CA SER A 131 6.51 -4.92 -14.10
C SER A 131 7.74 -4.00 -14.11
N LEU A 132 8.27 -3.64 -12.95
CA LEU A 132 9.44 -2.76 -12.86
C LEU A 132 10.74 -3.55 -12.96
N TRP A 133 11.71 -3.00 -13.71
CA TRP A 133 13.04 -3.59 -13.86
C TRP A 133 13.72 -3.81 -12.49
N PRO A 134 14.41 -4.96 -12.33
CA PRO A 134 15.20 -5.25 -11.13
C PRO A 134 16.22 -4.15 -10.87
N LYS A 135 16.44 -3.84 -9.57
CA LYS A 135 17.50 -2.93 -9.15
C LYS A 135 18.41 -3.59 -8.14
N ILE A 136 18.00 -3.59 -6.90
CA ILE A 136 18.69 -4.15 -5.75
C ILE A 136 17.65 -4.84 -4.86
N SER A 137 18.08 -5.54 -3.81
CA SER A 137 17.16 -6.30 -2.95
C SER A 137 16.04 -5.45 -2.36
N TYR A 138 16.32 -4.18 -2.06
CA TYR A 138 15.34 -3.21 -1.56
C TYR A 138 15.74 -1.78 -1.90
N LEU A 139 14.78 -0.87 -1.77
CA LEU A 139 14.92 0.57 -1.96
C LEU A 139 14.40 1.31 -0.73
N HIS A 140 14.89 2.53 -0.51
CA HIS A 140 14.35 3.46 0.47
C HIS A 140 13.64 4.63 -0.21
N ASN A 141 12.77 5.30 0.53
CA ASN A 141 12.09 6.52 0.09
C ASN A 141 11.42 6.33 -1.27
N LYS A 142 10.58 5.31 -1.35
CA LYS A 142 9.82 5.00 -2.58
C LYS A 142 8.34 4.85 -2.27
N GLU A 143 7.57 4.93 -3.32
CA GLU A 143 6.15 4.66 -3.32
C GLU A 143 5.85 3.25 -2.81
N ILE A 144 4.84 3.15 -1.95
CA ILE A 144 4.21 1.88 -1.56
C ILE A 144 2.73 2.01 -1.88
N ILE A 145 2.19 1.09 -2.66
CA ILE A 145 0.80 1.07 -3.09
C ILE A 145 0.25 -0.33 -2.89
N ALA A 146 -0.98 -0.42 -2.40
CA ALA A 146 -1.75 -1.66 -2.26
C ALA A 146 -1.24 -2.68 -1.22
N ASN A 147 0.03 -2.63 -0.83
CA ASN A 147 0.62 -3.57 0.11
C ASN A 147 1.41 -2.83 1.19
N HIS A 148 0.82 -2.65 2.34
CA HIS A 148 1.41 -1.93 3.47
C HIS A 148 1.66 -2.90 4.61
N PHE A 149 2.91 -3.04 5.02
CA PHE A 149 3.31 -3.75 6.23
C PHE A 149 3.75 -2.69 7.25
N ILE A 150 3.11 -2.68 8.41
CA ILE A 150 3.16 -1.54 9.33
C ILE A 150 3.53 -1.99 10.73
N ASP A 151 4.48 -1.31 11.34
CA ASP A 151 4.69 -1.40 12.79
C ASP A 151 3.75 -0.40 13.49
N GLY A 152 2.66 -0.94 14.02
CA GLY A 152 1.63 -0.13 14.67
C GLY A 152 2.11 0.59 15.93
N ASN A 153 3.18 0.09 16.62
CA ASN A 153 3.74 0.80 17.76
C ASN A 153 4.25 2.17 17.36
N GLU A 154 4.85 2.28 16.17
CA GLU A 154 5.37 3.56 15.69
C GLU A 154 4.23 4.44 15.14
N LEU A 155 3.31 3.87 14.38
CA LEU A 155 2.16 4.62 13.84
C LEU A 155 1.29 5.20 14.96
N PHE A 156 1.06 4.45 16.03
CA PHE A 156 0.18 4.85 17.12
C PHE A 156 0.67 6.10 17.85
N LYS A 157 1.96 6.45 17.74
CA LYS A 157 2.53 7.67 18.33
C LYS A 157 2.02 8.95 17.67
N PHE A 158 1.52 8.89 16.45
CA PHE A 158 1.11 10.07 15.68
C PHE A 158 -0.18 9.90 14.87
N ILE A 159 -0.90 8.80 15.04
CA ILE A 159 -2.10 8.48 14.27
C ILE A 159 -3.17 9.58 14.34
N ASP A 160 -3.27 10.25 15.49
CA ASP A 160 -4.24 11.31 15.73
C ASP A 160 -3.79 12.68 15.16
N ASP A 161 -2.52 12.83 14.80
CA ASP A 161 -1.97 14.05 14.20
C ASP A 161 -2.15 14.10 12.68
N VAL A 162 -2.69 13.04 12.09
CA VAL A 162 -2.86 12.93 10.64
C VAL A 162 -4.31 13.17 10.26
N ASP A 163 -4.51 14.10 9.34
CA ASP A 163 -5.79 14.25 8.65
C ASP A 163 -5.93 13.20 7.55
N TRP A 164 -6.56 12.09 7.87
CA TRP A 164 -6.80 10.97 6.96
C TRP A 164 -7.84 11.25 5.87
N ASN A 165 -8.56 12.37 5.97
CA ASN A 165 -9.64 12.73 5.04
C ASN A 165 -9.19 13.70 3.93
N VAL A 166 -7.89 13.89 3.75
CA VAL A 166 -7.34 14.79 2.71
C VAL A 166 -7.80 14.39 1.33
N CYS A 167 -7.71 13.11 1.01
CA CYS A 167 -8.08 12.57 -0.30
C CYS A 167 -8.59 11.14 -0.18
N GLN A 168 -9.52 10.77 -1.07
CA GLN A 168 -10.04 9.40 -1.18
C GLN A 168 -9.26 8.57 -2.19
N ILE A 169 -8.58 9.21 -3.15
CA ILE A 169 -7.63 8.58 -4.07
C ILE A 169 -6.26 9.19 -3.79
N GLY A 170 -5.24 8.35 -3.62
CA GLY A 170 -3.90 8.77 -3.22
C GLY A 170 -3.67 8.66 -1.71
N GLU A 171 -4.54 7.97 -1.00
CA GLU A 171 -4.41 7.69 0.43
C GLU A 171 -3.16 6.88 0.77
N ASP A 172 -2.69 6.02 -0.14
CA ASP A 172 -1.39 5.33 -0.03
C ASP A 172 -0.22 6.32 -0.02
N HIS A 173 -0.30 7.34 -0.88
CA HIS A 173 0.68 8.40 -0.94
C HIS A 173 0.62 9.28 0.31
N LEU A 174 -0.58 9.64 0.75
CA LEU A 174 -0.80 10.39 2.00
C LEU A 174 -0.13 9.68 3.18
N PHE A 175 -0.41 8.37 3.34
CA PHE A 175 0.18 7.57 4.41
C PHE A 175 1.71 7.57 4.34
N THR A 176 2.26 7.34 3.16
CA THR A 176 3.71 7.29 2.94
C THR A 176 4.36 8.66 3.23
N ILE A 177 3.76 9.76 2.78
CA ILE A 177 4.23 11.12 3.05
C ILE A 177 4.22 11.39 4.56
N GLU A 178 3.12 11.08 5.24
CA GLU A 178 2.97 11.34 6.67
C GLU A 178 3.95 10.55 7.54
N CYS A 179 4.28 9.32 7.16
CA CYS A 179 5.34 8.55 7.81
C CYS A 179 6.72 9.17 7.58
N MET A 180 7.06 9.43 6.32
CA MET A 180 8.42 9.89 5.96
C MET A 180 8.74 11.28 6.50
N ARG A 181 7.80 12.22 6.48
CA ARG A 181 7.99 13.56 7.04
C ARG A 181 8.11 13.59 8.57
N ARG A 182 7.84 12.46 9.23
CA ARG A 182 8.09 12.23 10.68
C ARG A 182 9.37 11.45 10.96
N GLY A 183 10.18 11.20 9.93
CA GLY A 183 11.48 10.55 10.06
C GLY A 183 11.46 9.04 9.86
N TYR A 184 10.31 8.46 9.51
CA TYR A 184 10.21 7.03 9.25
C TYR A 184 10.56 6.73 7.78
N MET A 185 11.81 6.39 7.54
CA MET A 185 12.26 5.94 6.23
C MET A 185 11.59 4.60 5.88
N ASN A 186 10.86 4.57 4.78
CA ASN A 186 10.28 3.31 4.33
C ASN A 186 11.30 2.39 3.67
N ARG A 187 11.00 1.10 3.62
CA ARG A 187 11.79 0.10 2.90
C ARG A 187 10.89 -0.67 1.94
N VAL A 188 11.26 -0.67 0.67
CA VAL A 188 10.47 -1.26 -0.41
C VAL A 188 11.25 -2.41 -1.05
N SER A 189 10.73 -3.62 -0.93
CA SER A 189 11.36 -4.80 -1.51
C SER A 189 11.36 -4.76 -3.03
N ASP A 190 12.47 -5.17 -3.62
CA ASP A 190 12.59 -5.50 -5.06
C ASP A 190 12.88 -7.00 -5.26
N GLU A 191 12.94 -7.74 -4.18
CA GLU A 191 13.10 -9.20 -4.18
C GLU A 191 11.72 -9.90 -4.10
N PHE A 192 10.84 -9.42 -3.25
CA PHE A 192 9.42 -9.74 -3.24
C PHE A 192 8.69 -8.64 -3.99
N LEU A 193 7.71 -9.02 -4.80
CA LEU A 193 7.02 -8.13 -5.71
C LEU A 193 5.52 -8.40 -5.66
N GLN A 194 4.75 -7.47 -6.19
CA GLN A 194 3.33 -7.64 -6.38
C GLN A 194 2.92 -7.36 -7.84
N ASN A 195 1.87 -7.99 -8.29
CA ASN A 195 1.04 -7.53 -9.37
C ASN A 195 -0.37 -7.30 -8.82
N ARG A 196 -0.93 -6.18 -9.10
CA ARG A 196 -2.35 -5.95 -8.91
C ARG A 196 -3.04 -6.40 -10.18
N TRP A 197 -3.92 -7.36 -10.07
CA TRP A 197 -4.88 -7.62 -11.13
C TRP A 197 -5.59 -6.31 -11.36
N SER A 198 -5.36 -5.70 -12.50
CA SER A 198 -5.62 -4.28 -12.73
C SER A 198 -7.03 -3.87 -12.27
N SER A 199 -7.14 -3.28 -11.10
CA SER A 199 -8.38 -2.76 -10.53
C SER A 199 -9.10 -1.74 -11.43
N ALA A 200 -8.40 -1.23 -12.45
CA ALA A 200 -8.99 -0.42 -13.51
C ALA A 200 -9.80 -1.25 -14.53
N TYR A 201 -9.76 -2.58 -14.46
CA TYR A 201 -10.37 -3.46 -15.46
C TYR A 201 -11.48 -4.36 -14.91
N ASP A 202 -11.56 -4.53 -13.59
CA ASP A 202 -12.56 -5.39 -12.96
C ASP A 202 -13.63 -4.55 -12.25
N GLU A 203 -14.82 -5.15 -12.10
CA GLU A 203 -15.90 -4.59 -11.30
C GLU A 203 -15.52 -4.59 -9.83
N GLY A 204 -16.05 -3.63 -9.09
CA GLY A 204 -15.81 -3.49 -7.65
C GLY A 204 -14.62 -2.62 -7.27
N GLY A 205 -14.43 -2.45 -5.96
CA GLY A 205 -13.41 -1.59 -5.40
C GLY A 205 -13.55 -0.12 -5.83
N CYS A 206 -12.42 0.57 -5.92
CA CYS A 206 -12.40 1.97 -6.36
C CYS A 206 -12.83 2.17 -7.82
N ALA A 207 -12.84 1.13 -8.64
CA ALA A 207 -13.26 1.21 -10.04
C ALA A 207 -14.73 1.66 -10.20
N GLU A 208 -15.58 1.37 -9.21
CA GLU A 208 -17.00 1.73 -9.20
C GLU A 208 -17.28 3.24 -9.28
N TYR A 209 -16.38 4.06 -8.75
CA TYR A 209 -16.57 5.51 -8.67
C TYR A 209 -15.40 6.32 -9.25
N ARG A 210 -14.31 5.67 -9.68
CA ARG A 210 -13.11 6.33 -10.16
C ARG A 210 -13.24 6.80 -11.60
N THR A 211 -13.70 8.04 -11.79
CA THR A 211 -13.64 8.76 -13.07
C THR A 211 -12.34 9.56 -13.18
N ALA A 212 -11.98 10.00 -14.40
CA ALA A 212 -10.81 10.86 -14.62
C ALA A 212 -10.91 12.16 -13.79
N LYS A 213 -12.09 12.79 -13.80
CA LYS A 213 -12.34 14.01 -13.03
C LYS A 213 -12.18 13.75 -11.52
N TYR A 214 -12.81 12.70 -11.00
CA TYR A 214 -12.71 12.36 -9.58
C TYR A 214 -11.26 12.07 -9.15
N HIS A 215 -10.54 11.29 -9.97
CA HIS A 215 -9.11 11.05 -9.75
C HIS A 215 -8.32 12.35 -9.65
N ASP A 216 -8.50 13.25 -10.62
CA ASP A 216 -7.76 14.51 -10.66
C ASP A 216 -8.12 15.43 -9.49
N ASP A 217 -9.41 15.53 -9.14
CA ASP A 217 -9.88 16.33 -8.02
C ASP A 217 -9.28 15.84 -6.68
N GLU A 218 -9.23 14.52 -6.45
CA GLU A 218 -8.66 13.94 -5.24
C GLU A 218 -7.13 14.11 -5.16
N MET A 219 -6.41 13.85 -6.26
CA MET A 219 -4.96 14.05 -6.31
C MET A 219 -4.57 15.53 -6.19
N MET A 220 -5.43 16.46 -6.65
CA MET A 220 -5.23 17.89 -6.43
C MET A 220 -5.29 18.27 -4.96
N LYS A 221 -6.15 17.65 -4.17
CA LYS A 221 -6.18 17.89 -2.71
C LYS A 221 -4.86 17.50 -2.05
N LEU A 222 -4.29 16.36 -2.46
CA LEU A 222 -2.97 15.92 -1.99
C LEU A 222 -1.87 16.92 -2.39
N ALA A 223 -1.88 17.40 -3.64
CA ALA A 223 -0.92 18.38 -4.13
C ALA A 223 -1.07 19.75 -3.43
N GLN A 224 -2.28 20.16 -3.10
CA GLN A 224 -2.53 21.38 -2.33
C GLN A 224 -2.05 21.28 -0.89
N LYS A 225 -2.16 20.09 -0.28
CA LYS A 225 -1.67 19.86 1.09
C LYS A 225 -0.15 19.80 1.16
N TYR A 226 0.52 19.28 0.13
CA TYR A 226 1.98 19.08 0.08
C TYR A 226 2.57 19.65 -1.20
N PRO A 227 2.41 20.98 -1.45
CA PRO A 227 2.88 21.60 -2.70
C PRO A 227 4.39 21.53 -2.88
N GLU A 228 5.15 21.39 -1.79
CA GLU A 228 6.60 21.24 -1.79
C GLU A 228 7.08 19.87 -2.28
N PHE A 229 6.22 18.85 -2.23
CA PHE A 229 6.58 17.47 -2.59
C PHE A 229 5.85 16.95 -3.81
N VAL A 230 4.62 17.41 -4.03
CA VAL A 230 3.72 16.89 -5.07
C VAL A 230 3.60 17.87 -6.22
N THR A 231 4.10 17.48 -7.38
CA THR A 231 4.07 18.30 -8.60
C THR A 231 3.17 17.70 -9.67
N LEU A 232 2.48 18.58 -10.38
CA LEU A 232 1.70 18.22 -11.56
C LEU A 232 2.62 18.02 -12.76
N LYS A 233 2.44 16.92 -13.47
CA LYS A 233 3.10 16.63 -14.73
C LYS A 233 2.10 16.68 -15.89
N LYS A 234 2.56 16.30 -17.08
CA LYS A 234 1.73 16.25 -18.29
C LYS A 234 0.57 15.26 -18.11
N MET A 235 -0.51 15.53 -18.83
CA MET A 235 -1.64 14.60 -18.94
C MET A 235 -1.18 13.25 -19.50
N ARG A 236 -1.74 12.17 -19.01
CA ARG A 236 -1.56 10.84 -19.55
C ARG A 236 -2.90 10.14 -19.78
N GLU A 237 -2.96 9.33 -20.80
CA GLU A 237 -4.11 8.47 -21.02
C GLU A 237 -4.02 7.22 -20.13
N VAL A 238 -5.11 6.91 -19.44
CA VAL A 238 -5.28 5.68 -18.67
C VAL A 238 -6.48 4.95 -19.23
N LYS A 239 -6.25 3.75 -19.69
CA LYS A 239 -7.30 2.89 -20.27
C LYS A 239 -8.48 2.78 -19.28
N LYS A 240 -9.71 2.91 -19.77
CA LYS A 240 -10.98 2.93 -19.00
C LYS A 240 -11.27 4.17 -18.13
N ILE A 241 -10.28 4.90 -17.65
CA ILE A 241 -10.49 6.09 -16.84
C ILE A 241 -10.49 7.34 -17.70
N GLY A 242 -9.74 7.31 -18.82
CA GLY A 242 -9.56 8.44 -19.73
C GLY A 242 -8.25 9.21 -19.47
N ILE A 243 -8.24 10.47 -19.87
CA ILE A 243 -7.06 11.32 -19.71
C ILE A 243 -7.05 11.87 -18.28
N ILE A 244 -5.99 11.59 -17.55
CA ILE A 244 -5.78 12.07 -16.17
C ILE A 244 -4.49 12.87 -16.08
N ARG A 245 -4.40 13.72 -15.07
CA ARG A 245 -3.15 14.40 -14.70
C ARG A 245 -2.19 13.38 -14.08
N HIS A 246 -0.94 13.43 -14.51
CA HIS A 246 0.11 12.67 -13.87
C HIS A 246 0.70 13.49 -12.73
N PHE A 247 0.73 12.95 -11.54
CA PHE A 247 1.35 13.52 -10.36
C PHE A 247 2.70 12.86 -10.13
N GLN A 248 3.67 13.64 -9.70
CA GLN A 248 4.97 13.15 -9.28
C GLN A 248 5.23 13.59 -7.86
N ILE A 249 5.64 12.65 -7.00
CA ILE A 249 6.04 12.92 -5.63
C ILE A 249 7.55 12.77 -5.53
N ASP A 250 8.20 13.78 -4.96
CA ASP A 250 9.62 13.74 -4.63
C ASP A 250 9.83 13.10 -3.26
N TRP A 251 9.90 11.79 -3.25
CA TRP A 251 10.02 10.99 -2.02
C TRP A 251 11.28 11.30 -1.23
N ASP A 252 12.38 11.63 -1.89
CA ASP A 252 13.63 11.98 -1.22
C ASP A 252 13.50 13.33 -0.50
N SER A 253 12.82 14.31 -1.11
CA SER A 253 12.51 15.59 -0.46
C SER A 253 11.54 15.44 0.70
N VAL A 254 10.54 14.55 0.60
CA VAL A 254 9.64 14.24 1.73
C VAL A 254 10.46 13.80 2.96
N TYR A 255 11.37 12.85 2.80
CA TYR A 255 12.17 12.38 3.93
C TYR A 255 13.18 13.42 4.44
N LYS A 256 13.81 14.17 3.52
CA LYS A 256 14.75 15.25 3.89
C LYS A 256 14.09 16.37 4.70
N SER A 257 12.81 16.63 4.51
CA SER A 257 12.08 17.66 5.27
C SER A 257 12.11 17.41 6.78
N TYR A 258 12.05 16.14 7.21
CA TYR A 258 12.22 15.78 8.62
C TYR A 258 13.60 16.15 9.14
N GLN A 259 14.66 15.85 8.39
CA GLN A 259 16.04 16.13 8.81
C GLN A 259 16.27 17.62 9.02
N THR A 260 15.73 18.46 8.14
CA THR A 260 15.83 19.92 8.25
C THR A 260 15.07 20.46 9.46
N THR A 261 13.85 19.95 9.72
CA THR A 261 13.03 20.37 10.85
C THR A 261 13.67 19.97 12.19
N SER A 262 14.26 18.76 12.27
CA SER A 262 14.92 18.32 13.50
C SER A 262 16.18 19.11 13.79
N LEU A 263 16.96 19.50 12.78
CA LEU A 263 18.13 20.35 12.96
C LEU A 263 17.78 21.77 13.45
N SER A 264 16.69 22.36 12.94
CA SER A 264 16.23 23.68 13.40
C SER A 264 15.77 23.67 14.86
N ASN A 265 15.19 22.55 15.33
CA ASN A 265 14.77 22.39 16.73
C ASN A 265 15.94 22.16 17.72
N PHE A 266 17.13 21.79 17.22
CA PHE A 266 18.35 21.70 18.04
C PHE A 266 19.14 23.01 18.14
N LEU A 267 18.82 24.00 17.30
CA LEU A 267 19.50 25.29 17.23
C LEU A 267 18.73 26.42 17.96
N LEU A 268 17.57 26.13 18.53
CA LEU A 268 16.77 26.99 19.40
C LEU A 268 16.84 26.52 20.83
#